data_f6da9a197e40a1e432e9445e54003f78
#
_entry.id   f6da9a197e40a1e432e9445e54003f78
#
_cell.length_a   1.000
_cell.length_b   1.000
_cell.length_c   1.000
_cell.angle_alpha   90.00
_cell.angle_beta   90.00
_cell.angle_gamma   90.00
#
_symmetry.space_group_name_H-M   'P 1'
#
loop_
_entity.id
_entity.type
_entity.pdbx_description
1 polymer ?
#
loop_
_entity_poly.entity_id
_entity_poly.type
_entity_poly.pdbx_seq_one_letter_code
_entity_poly.pdbx_strand_id
1 'polypeptide(L)'
;HPEAERELDEAVEYYEDIEAGLGYDLSVEIYAAIQRAVAYPRTWPILDGEIRRALVRRFPYGVLYSEEEGTLFVIAVMNLHRAPGYWKDRR
;
A
#
# COMPACT_ATOMS: atom_id res chain seq x y z
N HIS A 1 -0.84 -3.12 -9.68
CA HIS A 1 0.19 -4.06 -10.16
C HIS A 1 -0.03 -5.44 -9.56
N PRO A 2 0.15 -6.52 -10.30
CA PRO A 2 -0.05 -7.87 -9.79
C PRO A 2 0.74 -8.18 -8.52
N GLU A 3 1.97 -7.67 -8.43
CA GLU A 3 2.79 -7.86 -7.24
C GLU A 3 2.23 -7.14 -6.02
N ALA A 4 1.54 -6.00 -6.21
CA ALA A 4 0.88 -5.31 -5.12
C ALA A 4 -0.29 -6.14 -4.57
N GLU A 5 -1.05 -6.78 -5.46
CA GLU A 5 -2.14 -7.67 -5.05
C GLU A 5 -1.61 -8.87 -4.27
N ARG A 6 -0.52 -9.46 -4.73
CA ARG A 6 0.14 -10.57 -4.04
C ARG A 6 0.61 -10.14 -2.64
N GLU A 7 1.20 -8.98 -2.54
CA GLU A 7 1.66 -8.43 -1.26
C GLU A 7 0.51 -8.23 -0.28
N LEU A 8 -0.62 -7.71 -0.78
CA LEU A 8 -1.82 -7.55 0.05
C LEU A 8 -2.30 -8.92 0.56
N ASP A 9 -2.43 -9.89 -0.32
CA ASP A 9 -2.93 -11.21 0.04
C ASP A 9 -2.02 -11.91 1.05
N GLU A 10 -0.71 -11.82 0.87
CA GLU A 10 0.26 -12.41 1.80
C GLU A 10 0.21 -11.72 3.17
N ALA A 11 0.07 -10.40 3.18
CA ALA A 11 -0.02 -9.66 4.44
C ALA A 11 -1.29 -10.00 5.20
N VAL A 12 -2.42 -10.09 4.51
CA VAL A 12 -3.71 -10.46 5.11
C VAL A 12 -3.62 -11.86 5.71
N GLU A 13 -3.08 -12.82 4.97
CA GLU A 13 -2.91 -14.18 5.44
C GLU A 13 -2.01 -14.24 6.67
N TYR A 14 -0.90 -13.52 6.66
CA TYR A 14 0.03 -13.47 7.77
C TYR A 14 -0.67 -13.00 9.07
N TYR A 15 -1.43 -11.92 9.00
CA TYR A 15 -2.10 -11.38 10.19
C TYR A 15 -3.28 -12.24 10.61
N GLU A 16 -3.98 -12.85 9.66
CA GLU A 16 -5.09 -13.75 9.98
C GLU A 16 -4.60 -15.00 10.73
N ASP A 17 -3.40 -15.48 10.40
CA ASP A 17 -2.78 -16.61 11.10
C ASP A 17 -2.38 -16.25 12.54
N ILE A 18 -2.09 -14.97 12.79
CA ILE A 18 -1.75 -14.50 14.14
C ILE A 18 -3.01 -14.45 15.01
N GLU A 19 -4.09 -13.88 14.45
CA GLU A 19 -5.34 -13.72 15.20
C GLU A 19 -6.50 -13.64 14.21
N ALA A 20 -7.53 -14.44 14.43
CA ALA A 20 -8.73 -14.43 13.58
C ALA A 20 -9.34 -13.03 13.54
N GLY A 21 -9.62 -12.53 12.34
CA GLY A 21 -10.16 -11.20 12.09
C GLY A 21 -9.11 -10.11 11.89
N LEU A 22 -7.85 -10.36 12.26
CA LEU A 22 -6.81 -9.35 12.15
C LEU A 22 -6.42 -9.08 10.69
N GLY A 23 -6.44 -10.11 9.84
CA GLY A 23 -6.22 -9.95 8.41
C GLY A 23 -7.30 -9.09 7.77
N TYR A 24 -8.55 -9.29 8.18
CA TYR A 24 -9.65 -8.45 7.73
C TYR A 24 -9.43 -6.99 8.14
N ASP A 25 -9.04 -6.75 9.39
CA ASP A 25 -8.76 -5.40 9.88
C ASP A 25 -7.66 -4.73 9.04
N LEU A 26 -6.61 -5.47 8.71
CA LEU A 26 -5.54 -4.95 7.85
C LEU A 26 -6.09 -4.55 6.47
N SER A 27 -6.90 -5.42 5.85
CA SER A 27 -7.46 -5.12 4.53
C SER A 27 -8.32 -3.86 4.55
N VAL A 28 -9.12 -3.67 5.59
CA VAL A 28 -9.94 -2.46 5.77
C VAL A 28 -9.06 -1.22 5.84
N GLU A 29 -7.98 -1.27 6.61
CA GLU A 29 -7.08 -0.12 6.74
C GLU A 29 -6.31 0.17 5.45
N ILE A 30 -5.92 -0.86 4.70
CA ILE A 30 -5.25 -0.68 3.41
C ILE A 30 -6.21 -0.03 2.41
N TYR A 31 -7.43 -0.53 2.28
CA TYR A 31 -8.41 0.09 1.39
C TYR A 31 -8.77 1.51 1.80
N ALA A 32 -8.83 1.79 3.10
CA ALA A 32 -9.05 3.15 3.59
C ALA A 32 -7.90 4.08 3.18
N ALA A 33 -6.65 3.60 3.25
CA ALA A 33 -5.49 4.36 2.80
C ALA A 33 -5.56 4.66 1.30
N ILE A 34 -5.96 3.67 0.50
CA ILE A 34 -6.15 3.84 -0.94
C ILE A 34 -7.22 4.89 -1.22
N GLN A 35 -8.35 4.83 -0.51
CA GLN A 35 -9.42 5.80 -0.71
C GLN A 35 -9.01 7.22 -0.34
N ARG A 36 -8.21 7.38 0.72
CA ARG A 36 -7.67 8.70 1.06
C ARG A 36 -6.73 9.22 -0.03
N ALA A 37 -5.92 8.33 -0.61
CA ALA A 37 -5.02 8.70 -1.71
C ALA A 37 -5.81 9.06 -2.97
N VAL A 38 -6.90 8.36 -3.26
CA VAL A 38 -7.77 8.71 -4.40
C VAL A 38 -8.40 10.07 -4.20
N ALA A 39 -8.87 10.36 -2.98
CA ALA A 39 -9.52 11.64 -2.68
C ALA A 39 -8.54 12.82 -2.69
N TYR A 40 -7.31 12.58 -2.21
CA TYR A 40 -6.30 13.62 -2.05
C TYR A 40 -4.93 13.08 -2.50
N PRO A 41 -4.73 12.85 -3.81
CA PRO A 41 -3.56 12.10 -4.29
C PRO A 41 -2.23 12.81 -4.06
N ARG A 42 -2.23 14.12 -3.81
CA ARG A 42 -1.01 14.90 -3.59
C ARG A 42 -0.73 15.23 -2.14
N THR A 43 -1.53 14.71 -1.21
CA THR A 43 -1.33 14.94 0.23
C THR A 43 -0.06 14.27 0.74
N TRP A 44 0.22 13.05 0.27
CA TRP A 44 1.40 12.32 0.70
C TRP A 44 2.63 12.79 -0.06
N PRO A 45 3.78 12.92 0.62
CA PRO A 45 4.99 13.39 -0.05
C PRO A 45 5.49 12.37 -1.09
N ILE A 46 6.22 12.89 -2.07
CA ILE A 46 6.87 12.05 -3.06
C ILE A 46 7.99 11.27 -2.39
N LEU A 47 7.99 9.95 -2.59
CA LEU A 47 9.00 9.07 -2.06
C LEU A 47 10.16 8.92 -3.05
N ASP A 48 9.84 8.75 -4.34
CA ASP A 48 10.82 8.58 -5.40
C ASP A 48 10.14 8.85 -6.75
N GLY A 49 10.72 9.75 -7.55
CA GLY A 49 10.18 10.13 -8.85
C GLY A 49 8.76 10.64 -8.73
N GLU A 50 7.81 9.90 -9.29
CA GLU A 50 6.38 10.24 -9.24
C GLU A 50 5.63 9.42 -8.21
N ILE A 51 6.34 8.58 -7.45
CA ILE A 51 5.73 7.64 -6.51
C ILE A 51 5.59 8.28 -5.14
N ARG A 52 4.39 8.19 -4.60
CA ARG A 52 4.05 8.64 -3.25
C ARG A 52 3.74 7.42 -2.37
N ARG A 53 3.84 7.61 -1.06
CA ARG A 53 3.53 6.55 -0.10
C ARG A 53 2.46 7.04 0.86
N ALA A 54 1.29 6.41 0.84
CA ALA A 54 0.24 6.62 1.81
C ALA A 54 0.42 5.65 2.97
N LEU A 55 0.57 6.17 4.18
CA LEU A 55 0.75 5.32 5.35
C LEU A 55 -0.57 4.70 5.77
N VAL A 56 -0.53 3.41 6.11
CA VAL A 56 -1.67 2.66 6.61
C VAL A 56 -1.77 2.87 8.12
N ARG A 57 -2.98 3.02 8.63
CA ARG A 57 -3.21 3.16 10.08
C ARG A 57 -3.16 1.80 10.75
N ARG A 58 -2.69 1.76 12.02
CA ARG A 58 -2.62 0.57 12.89
C ARG A 58 -1.58 -0.47 12.51
N PHE A 59 -1.15 -0.53 11.27
CA PHE A 59 -0.24 -1.56 10.79
C PHE A 59 1.00 -0.92 10.14
N PRO A 60 2.16 -1.58 10.21
CA PRO A 60 3.40 -1.01 9.67
C PRO A 60 3.48 -1.20 8.15
N TYR A 61 2.51 -0.62 7.43
CA TYR A 61 2.42 -0.73 5.98
C TYR A 61 2.24 0.62 5.32
N GLY A 62 2.68 0.70 4.08
CA GLY A 62 2.45 1.82 3.19
C GLY A 62 1.92 1.34 1.85
N VAL A 63 1.05 2.15 1.25
CA VAL A 63 0.58 1.94 -0.12
C VAL A 63 1.37 2.87 -1.02
N LEU A 64 2.16 2.31 -1.94
CA LEU A 64 2.92 3.08 -2.91
C LEU A 64 2.10 3.22 -4.18
N TYR A 65 1.98 4.46 -4.66
CA TYR A 65 1.13 4.73 -5.81
C TYR A 65 1.69 5.86 -6.67
N SER A 66 1.27 5.87 -7.92
CA SER A 66 1.45 7.02 -8.81
C SER A 66 0.08 7.46 -9.33
N GLU A 67 -0.04 8.73 -9.65
CA GLU A 67 -1.24 9.28 -10.28
C GLU A 67 -0.91 9.63 -11.72
N GLU A 68 -1.70 9.14 -12.66
CA GLU A 68 -1.56 9.45 -14.07
C GLU A 68 -2.93 9.78 -14.65
N GLU A 69 -3.08 11.02 -15.12
CA GLU A 69 -4.32 11.48 -15.76
C GLU A 69 -5.59 11.21 -14.93
N GLY A 70 -5.49 11.45 -13.63
CA GLY A 70 -6.61 11.27 -12.72
C GLY A 70 -6.82 9.83 -12.26
N THR A 71 -6.00 8.88 -12.72
CA THR A 71 -6.05 7.48 -12.32
C THR A 71 -4.93 7.16 -11.35
N LEU A 72 -5.28 6.47 -10.27
CA LEU A 72 -4.31 6.05 -9.28
C LEU A 72 -3.86 4.62 -9.58
N PHE A 73 -2.54 4.43 -9.67
CA PHE A 73 -1.94 3.11 -9.87
C PHE A 73 -1.23 2.68 -8.59
N VAL A 74 -1.68 1.58 -8.00
CA VAL A 74 -1.04 1.00 -6.82
C VAL A 74 0.12 0.12 -7.29
N ILE A 75 1.33 0.49 -6.86
CA ILE A 75 2.57 -0.16 -7.27
C ILE A 75 2.99 -1.23 -6.26
N ALA A 76 2.77 -0.96 -4.99
CA ALA A 76 3.17 -1.87 -3.93
C ALA A 76 2.33 -1.68 -2.69
N VAL A 77 2.13 -2.76 -1.95
CA VAL A 77 1.66 -2.76 -0.56
C VAL A 77 2.88 -3.17 0.25
N MET A 78 3.54 -2.21 0.87
CA MET A 78 4.87 -2.37 1.41
C MET A 78 4.88 -2.46 2.92
N ASN A 79 5.47 -3.52 3.46
CA ASN A 79 5.84 -3.55 4.87
C ASN A 79 6.95 -2.52 5.07
N LEU A 80 6.78 -1.61 6.04
CA LEU A 80 7.72 -0.50 6.25
C LEU A 80 9.10 -0.94 6.72
N HIS A 81 9.25 -2.18 7.17
CA HIS A 81 10.54 -2.74 7.58
C HIS A 81 11.31 -3.40 6.44
N ARG A 82 10.70 -3.48 5.26
CA ARG A 82 11.33 -4.07 4.08
C ARG A 82 12.37 -3.13 3.49
N ALA A 83 13.38 -3.69 2.81
CA ALA A 83 14.42 -2.91 2.15
C ALA A 83 13.80 -1.92 1.15
N PRO A 84 14.23 -0.64 1.18
CA PRO A 84 13.68 0.35 0.28
C PRO A 84 14.05 0.06 -1.19
N GLY A 85 13.14 0.42 -2.10
CA GLY A 85 13.40 0.38 -3.52
C GLY A 85 13.16 -0.96 -4.22
N TYR A 86 12.74 -2.01 -3.50
CA TYR A 86 12.49 -3.32 -4.13
C TYR A 86 11.39 -3.27 -5.20
N TRP A 87 10.53 -2.26 -5.15
CA TRP A 87 9.39 -2.07 -6.04
C TRP A 87 9.71 -1.23 -7.29
N LYS A 88 10.94 -0.73 -7.42
CA LYS A 88 11.28 0.24 -8.48
C LYS A 88 11.11 -0.29 -9.89
N ASP A 89 11.27 -1.60 -10.08
CA ASP A 89 11.13 -2.22 -11.40
C ASP A 89 9.69 -2.46 -11.82
N ARG A 90 8.72 -2.09 -10.99
CA ARG A 90 7.30 -2.36 -11.24
C ARG A 90 6.60 -1.32 -12.11
N ARG A 91 7.31 -0.31 -12.48
CA ARG A 91 6.73 0.81 -13.25
C ARG A 91 6.69 0.51 -14.73
#